data_18b406071ba0101289ab77aeeb950574
#
_entry.id   18b406071ba0101289ab77aeeb950574
#
_cell.length_a   1.000
_cell.length_b   1.000
_cell.length_c   1.000
_cell.angle_alpha   90.00
_cell.angle_beta   90.00
_cell.angle_gamma   90.00
#
_symmetry.space_group_name_H-M   'P 1'
#
loop_
_entity.id
_entity.type
_entity.pdbx_description
1 polymer ?
#
loop_
_entity_poly.entity_id
_entity_poly.type
_entity_poly.pdbx_seq_one_letter_code
_entity_poly.pdbx_strand_id
1 'polypeptide(L)'
;MNRPVGTPNFDGSFVVPAEVDTDDVDNFELGWKTTLLDNQLRFNGAAFFIDISDLQTTIFDPSIVNLFFSDNAADAEVIGVEGDITYAPEAFQGLTINGAFSILDSEITEVLTPTGDVVEGDELAFAPTFQGNLRARYEWDVKSNALGEDLVGHIQPSIVYSSASNSDILQFNTDRVQGYTQVGLALGVSSDNWSGEIYANNLFNSSGELSRAFGNDRQRVTPVRPRTIGARVAYNFR
;
A
#
# COMPACT_ATOMS: atom_id res chain seq x y z
N MET A 1 23.12 -16.43 14.22
CA MET A 1 24.59 -16.24 14.30
C MET A 1 25.03 -16.13 12.86
N ASN A 2 25.57 -14.99 12.43
CA ASN A 2 25.97 -14.84 11.03
C ASN A 2 27.16 -15.74 10.73
N ARG A 3 27.16 -16.34 9.55
CA ARG A 3 28.29 -17.14 9.07
C ARG A 3 29.48 -16.23 8.81
N PRO A 4 30.73 -16.62 9.19
CA PRO A 4 31.89 -15.83 8.85
C PRO A 4 32.04 -15.68 7.33
N VAL A 5 32.35 -14.47 6.90
CA VAL A 5 32.66 -14.14 5.50
C VAL A 5 33.69 -15.13 4.93
N GLY A 6 33.49 -15.54 3.69
CA GLY A 6 34.37 -16.48 3.01
C GLY A 6 34.21 -17.94 3.42
N THR A 7 33.21 -18.29 4.23
CA THR A 7 32.93 -19.69 4.57
C THR A 7 32.15 -20.36 3.45
N PRO A 8 32.66 -21.41 2.79
CA PRO A 8 31.91 -22.13 1.74
C PRO A 8 30.75 -22.92 2.33
N ASN A 9 29.74 -23.24 1.50
CA ASN A 9 28.74 -24.23 1.82
C ASN A 9 29.35 -25.62 2.09
N PHE A 10 28.59 -26.53 2.68
CA PHE A 10 29.06 -27.90 2.94
C PHE A 10 29.52 -28.63 1.66
N ASP A 11 28.91 -28.32 0.53
CA ASP A 11 29.26 -28.86 -0.79
C ASP A 11 30.35 -28.06 -1.51
N GLY A 12 30.76 -26.92 -0.94
CA GLY A 12 31.75 -26.02 -1.52
C GLY A 12 31.24 -25.19 -2.70
N SER A 13 29.93 -25.22 -2.99
CA SER A 13 29.32 -24.61 -4.17
C SER A 13 29.11 -23.09 -4.04
N PHE A 14 29.09 -22.56 -2.81
CA PHE A 14 28.84 -21.16 -2.54
C PHE A 14 29.66 -20.65 -1.37
N VAL A 15 30.07 -19.39 -1.44
CA VAL A 15 30.83 -18.71 -0.40
C VAL A 15 30.06 -17.46 0.00
N VAL A 16 29.83 -17.25 1.31
CA VAL A 16 29.24 -15.99 1.81
C VAL A 16 30.09 -14.81 1.33
N PRO A 17 29.54 -13.86 0.56
CA PRO A 17 30.29 -12.74 0.03
C PRO A 17 30.87 -11.88 1.15
N ALA A 18 32.04 -11.29 0.87
CA ALA A 18 32.69 -10.35 1.79
C ALA A 18 32.02 -8.98 1.77
N GLU A 19 31.54 -8.60 0.61
CA GLU A 19 30.89 -7.33 0.27
C GLU A 19 29.68 -7.64 -0.60
N VAL A 20 28.70 -6.78 -0.59
CA VAL A 20 27.56 -6.76 -1.49
C VAL A 20 27.66 -5.49 -2.32
N ASP A 21 27.28 -5.58 -3.58
CA ASP A 21 27.21 -4.43 -4.46
C ASP A 21 26.00 -3.56 -4.08
N THR A 22 26.06 -2.27 -4.41
CA THR A 22 24.98 -1.33 -4.14
C THR A 22 23.80 -1.61 -5.07
N ASP A 23 22.57 -1.59 -4.52
CA ASP A 23 21.38 -1.60 -5.35
C ASP A 23 21.37 -0.37 -6.26
N ASP A 24 21.19 -0.58 -7.56
CA ASP A 24 21.00 0.49 -8.53
C ASP A 24 19.53 0.50 -9.01
N VAL A 25 18.93 1.69 -9.08
CA VAL A 25 17.53 1.84 -9.49
C VAL A 25 17.39 2.94 -10.53
N ASP A 26 16.97 2.54 -11.73
CA ASP A 26 16.61 3.44 -12.81
C ASP A 26 15.08 3.58 -12.90
N ASN A 27 14.55 4.80 -12.75
CA ASN A 27 13.13 5.08 -12.83
C ASN A 27 12.81 5.98 -14.02
N PHE A 28 11.93 5.52 -14.89
CA PHE A 28 11.39 6.25 -16.04
C PHE A 28 9.91 6.52 -15.80
N GLU A 29 9.51 7.79 -15.77
CA GLU A 29 8.15 8.20 -15.47
C GLU A 29 7.60 9.18 -16.51
N LEU A 30 6.35 8.96 -16.92
CA LEU A 30 5.56 9.88 -17.73
C LEU A 30 4.31 10.30 -16.93
N GLY A 31 4.35 11.51 -16.38
CA GLY A 31 3.24 12.06 -15.62
C GLY A 31 2.33 12.97 -16.43
N TRP A 32 1.05 13.05 -16.02
CA TRP A 32 0.07 14.01 -16.55
C TRP A 32 -0.73 14.66 -15.44
N LYS A 33 -1.15 15.89 -15.69
CA LYS A 33 -2.07 16.64 -14.83
C LYS A 33 -3.16 17.24 -15.70
N THR A 34 -4.41 16.85 -15.48
CA THR A 34 -5.51 17.26 -16.32
C THR A 34 -6.66 17.81 -15.50
N THR A 35 -7.34 18.80 -16.09
CA THR A 35 -8.59 19.34 -15.59
C THR A 35 -9.60 19.30 -16.74
N LEU A 36 -10.69 18.62 -16.54
CA LEU A 36 -11.69 18.26 -17.55
C LEU A 36 -13.07 18.67 -17.07
N LEU A 37 -14.07 18.61 -17.99
CA LEU A 37 -15.48 18.86 -17.71
C LEU A 37 -15.70 20.24 -17.05
N ASP A 38 -15.16 21.29 -17.63
CA ASP A 38 -15.29 22.67 -17.11
C ASP A 38 -14.83 22.81 -15.63
N ASN A 39 -13.69 22.22 -15.30
CA ASN A 39 -13.09 22.15 -13.96
C ASN A 39 -13.81 21.24 -12.94
N GLN A 40 -14.81 20.48 -13.36
CA GLN A 40 -15.48 19.56 -12.45
C GLN A 40 -14.68 18.29 -12.16
N LEU A 41 -13.74 17.91 -13.05
CA LEU A 41 -12.94 16.70 -12.94
C LEU A 41 -11.45 17.06 -13.03
N ARG A 42 -10.71 16.78 -11.98
CA ARG A 42 -9.24 16.73 -11.99
C ARG A 42 -8.79 15.27 -11.98
N PHE A 43 -7.94 14.90 -12.94
CA PHE A 43 -7.33 13.58 -13.03
C PHE A 43 -5.85 13.75 -13.30
N ASN A 44 -5.05 13.34 -12.33
CA ASN A 44 -3.59 13.31 -12.44
C ASN A 44 -3.15 11.86 -12.41
N GLY A 45 -1.98 11.58 -12.97
CA GLY A 45 -1.43 10.26 -12.92
C GLY A 45 -0.01 10.20 -13.48
N ALA A 46 0.58 9.04 -13.37
CA ALA A 46 1.86 8.69 -13.96
C ALA A 46 1.83 7.25 -14.47
N ALA A 47 2.52 7.01 -15.56
CA ALA A 47 2.95 5.68 -15.98
C ALA A 47 4.45 5.59 -15.72
N PHE A 48 4.92 4.50 -15.14
CA PHE A 48 6.30 4.34 -14.74
C PHE A 48 6.85 2.97 -15.11
N PHE A 49 8.15 2.93 -15.29
CA PHE A 49 8.95 1.73 -15.41
C PHE A 49 10.18 1.88 -14.51
N ILE A 50 10.39 0.92 -13.64
CA ILE A 50 11.51 0.88 -12.70
C ILE A 50 12.32 -0.36 -13.00
N ASP A 51 13.61 -0.16 -13.22
CA ASP A 51 14.62 -1.21 -13.37
C ASP A 51 15.49 -1.23 -12.11
N ILE A 52 15.63 -2.39 -11.50
CA ILE A 52 16.35 -2.60 -10.25
C ILE A 52 17.43 -3.64 -10.49
N SER A 53 18.69 -3.22 -10.36
CA SER A 53 19.85 -4.11 -10.44
C SER A 53 20.42 -4.37 -9.07
N ASP A 54 20.98 -5.56 -8.87
CA ASP A 54 21.68 -5.95 -7.65
C ASP A 54 20.83 -5.87 -6.37
N LEU A 55 19.52 -6.16 -6.48
CA LEU A 55 18.58 -6.12 -5.35
C LEU A 55 19.10 -6.94 -4.16
N GLN A 56 19.36 -6.25 -3.05
CA GLN A 56 19.87 -6.87 -1.83
C GLN A 56 18.73 -7.49 -1.02
N THR A 57 18.97 -8.70 -0.53
CA THR A 57 18.09 -9.32 0.45
C THR A 57 18.87 -10.13 1.46
N THR A 58 18.19 -10.53 2.53
CA THR A 58 18.75 -11.46 3.52
C THR A 58 18.39 -12.87 3.12
N ILE A 59 19.36 -13.64 2.68
CA ILE A 59 19.21 -15.02 2.24
C ILE A 59 19.32 -15.96 3.43
N PHE A 60 18.49 -17.01 3.43
CA PHE A 60 18.55 -18.11 4.37
C PHE A 60 19.27 -19.31 3.74
N ASP A 61 20.34 -19.78 4.37
CA ASP A 61 21.02 -21.01 3.95
C ASP A 61 20.49 -22.21 4.75
N PRO A 62 19.65 -23.07 4.15
CA PRO A 62 19.07 -24.22 4.85
C PRO A 62 20.09 -25.30 5.20
N SER A 63 21.29 -25.27 4.63
CA SER A 63 22.35 -26.23 4.93
C SER A 63 22.95 -26.04 6.33
N ILE A 64 22.75 -24.86 6.92
CA ILE A 64 23.23 -24.51 8.26
C ILE A 64 22.10 -23.90 9.09
N VAL A 65 21.86 -24.48 10.24
CA VAL A 65 20.79 -24.06 11.16
C VAL A 65 20.94 -22.56 11.54
N ASN A 66 19.89 -21.77 11.25
CA ASN A 66 19.80 -20.35 11.58
C ASN A 66 20.86 -19.46 10.91
N LEU A 67 21.29 -19.79 9.70
CA LEU A 67 22.18 -18.93 8.97
C LEU A 67 21.42 -17.96 8.07
N PHE A 68 21.65 -16.68 8.29
CA PHE A 68 21.21 -15.60 7.43
C PHE A 68 22.42 -14.75 7.03
N PHE A 69 22.48 -14.34 5.77
CA PHE A 69 23.48 -13.40 5.27
C PHE A 69 22.85 -12.50 4.21
N SER A 70 23.41 -11.32 4.00
CA SER A 70 22.98 -10.42 2.93
C SER A 70 23.74 -10.74 1.64
N ASP A 71 23.06 -10.68 0.52
CA ASP A 71 23.61 -10.88 -0.81
C ASP A 71 22.79 -10.07 -1.83
N ASN A 72 23.39 -9.78 -2.98
CA ASN A 72 22.66 -9.33 -4.16
C ASN A 72 21.92 -10.55 -4.74
N ALA A 73 20.61 -10.58 -4.61
CA ALA A 73 19.84 -11.79 -4.86
C ALA A 73 19.28 -11.86 -6.27
N ALA A 74 18.93 -10.71 -6.86
CA ALA A 74 18.20 -10.68 -8.10
C ALA A 74 18.26 -9.29 -8.76
N ASP A 75 17.98 -9.25 -10.06
CA ASP A 75 17.48 -8.06 -10.74
C ASP A 75 15.97 -8.14 -10.86
N ALA A 76 15.30 -7.00 -10.94
CA ALA A 76 13.85 -6.95 -10.99
C ALA A 76 13.36 -5.74 -11.79
N GLU A 77 12.15 -5.87 -12.33
CA GLU A 77 11.47 -4.79 -13.04
C GLU A 77 10.09 -4.53 -12.40
N VAL A 78 9.66 -3.27 -12.43
CA VAL A 78 8.30 -2.89 -12.05
C VAL A 78 7.74 -1.96 -13.11
N ILE A 79 6.61 -2.32 -13.69
CA ILE A 79 5.85 -1.47 -14.60
C ILE A 79 4.50 -1.13 -13.98
N GLY A 80 4.06 0.12 -14.10
CA GLY A 80 2.79 0.49 -13.49
C GLY A 80 2.19 1.80 -13.96
N VAL A 81 0.97 2.00 -13.48
CA VAL A 81 0.22 3.25 -13.65
C VAL A 81 -0.41 3.60 -12.32
N GLU A 82 -0.28 4.84 -11.92
CA GLU A 82 -0.95 5.39 -10.74
C GLU A 82 -1.72 6.66 -11.07
N GLY A 83 -2.69 6.99 -10.25
CA GLY A 83 -3.43 8.22 -10.44
C GLY A 83 -4.30 8.61 -9.27
N ASP A 84 -4.67 9.90 -9.28
CA ASP A 84 -5.66 10.48 -8.39
C ASP A 84 -6.77 11.18 -9.16
N ILE A 85 -7.96 11.13 -8.58
CA ILE A 85 -9.15 11.77 -9.13
C ILE A 85 -9.83 12.65 -8.08
N THR A 86 -10.25 13.83 -8.49
CA THR A 86 -11.19 14.66 -7.74
C THR A 86 -12.33 15.07 -8.69
N TYR A 87 -13.54 14.73 -8.32
CA TYR A 87 -14.72 15.02 -9.12
C TYR A 87 -15.80 15.73 -8.29
N ALA A 88 -16.19 16.93 -8.71
CA ALA A 88 -17.22 17.75 -8.08
C ALA A 88 -18.22 18.20 -9.16
N PRO A 89 -19.26 17.40 -9.46
CA PRO A 89 -20.21 17.66 -10.52
C PRO A 89 -21.15 18.84 -10.18
N GLU A 90 -21.30 19.78 -11.10
CA GLU A 90 -22.26 20.90 -10.97
C GLU A 90 -23.71 20.41 -10.87
N ALA A 91 -24.06 19.31 -11.53
CA ALA A 91 -25.38 18.72 -11.52
C ALA A 91 -25.80 18.17 -10.14
N PHE A 92 -24.82 17.90 -9.24
CA PHE A 92 -25.03 17.40 -7.88
C PHE A 92 -24.28 18.28 -6.89
N GLN A 93 -24.82 19.49 -6.67
CA GLN A 93 -24.21 20.43 -5.73
C GLN A 93 -24.03 19.79 -4.35
N GLY A 94 -22.86 19.99 -3.75
CA GLY A 94 -22.49 19.38 -2.47
C GLY A 94 -21.82 18.01 -2.59
N LEU A 95 -21.77 17.36 -3.76
CA LEU A 95 -21.06 16.10 -3.96
C LEU A 95 -19.61 16.36 -4.35
N THR A 96 -18.68 15.71 -3.64
CA THR A 96 -17.27 15.62 -4.01
C THR A 96 -16.81 14.17 -3.90
N ILE A 97 -16.19 13.68 -4.96
CA ILE A 97 -15.61 12.32 -5.02
C ILE A 97 -14.11 12.47 -5.16
N ASN A 98 -13.37 11.77 -4.30
CA ASN A 98 -11.92 11.69 -4.34
C ASN A 98 -11.50 10.23 -4.36
N GLY A 99 -10.51 9.92 -5.16
CA GLY A 99 -9.96 8.58 -5.23
C GLY A 99 -8.50 8.61 -5.65
N ALA A 100 -7.81 7.50 -5.36
CA ALA A 100 -6.48 7.24 -5.87
C ALA A 100 -6.35 5.74 -6.12
N PHE A 101 -5.51 5.37 -7.09
CA PHE A 101 -5.22 3.98 -7.42
C PHE A 101 -3.78 3.82 -7.88
N SER A 102 -3.28 2.60 -7.72
CA SER A 102 -2.05 2.12 -8.33
C SER A 102 -2.30 0.72 -8.88
N ILE A 103 -1.86 0.51 -10.12
CA ILE A 103 -1.83 -0.79 -10.81
C ILE A 103 -0.38 -1.00 -11.19
N LEU A 104 0.20 -2.09 -10.74
CA LEU A 104 1.57 -2.42 -11.08
C LEU A 104 1.71 -3.93 -11.35
N ASP A 105 2.70 -4.25 -12.13
CA ASP A 105 3.25 -5.58 -12.31
C ASP A 105 4.72 -5.53 -11.93
N SER A 106 5.18 -6.52 -11.18
CA SER A 106 6.57 -6.61 -10.71
C SER A 106 7.08 -8.02 -10.95
N GLU A 107 8.30 -8.14 -11.44
CA GLU A 107 8.89 -9.41 -11.84
C GLU A 107 10.38 -9.43 -11.51
N ILE A 108 10.85 -10.56 -11.01
CA ILE A 108 12.28 -10.87 -10.90
C ILE A 108 12.76 -11.29 -12.29
N THR A 109 13.70 -10.53 -12.86
CA THR A 109 14.17 -10.72 -14.24
C THR A 109 15.42 -11.57 -14.34
N GLU A 110 16.28 -11.53 -13.32
CA GLU A 110 17.50 -12.33 -13.24
C GLU A 110 17.76 -12.75 -11.79
N VAL A 111 18.21 -13.98 -11.59
CA VAL A 111 18.58 -14.52 -10.27
C VAL A 111 20.10 -14.54 -10.15
N LEU A 112 20.65 -13.75 -9.24
CA LEU A 112 22.09 -13.58 -9.03
C LEU A 112 22.64 -14.55 -7.98
N THR A 113 21.80 -15.03 -7.06
CA THR A 113 22.20 -15.93 -5.98
C THR A 113 22.00 -17.41 -6.35
N PRO A 114 22.96 -18.29 -6.06
CA PRO A 114 22.85 -19.71 -6.42
C PRO A 114 22.01 -20.55 -5.44
N THR A 115 21.30 -19.95 -4.50
CA THR A 115 20.61 -20.71 -3.45
C THR A 115 19.36 -21.45 -3.93
N GLY A 116 18.83 -21.12 -5.13
CA GLY A 116 17.59 -21.68 -5.66
C GLY A 116 16.33 -21.28 -4.90
N ASP A 117 16.45 -20.33 -4.00
CA ASP A 117 15.36 -19.82 -3.15
C ASP A 117 14.71 -18.56 -3.72
N VAL A 118 15.31 -17.98 -4.74
CA VAL A 118 14.75 -16.89 -5.55
C VAL A 118 14.45 -17.44 -6.95
N VAL A 119 13.32 -17.08 -7.53
CA VAL A 119 12.83 -17.62 -8.79
C VAL A 119 12.53 -16.48 -9.77
N GLU A 120 13.10 -16.60 -10.98
CA GLU A 120 12.81 -15.70 -12.10
C GLU A 120 11.32 -15.79 -12.48
N GLY A 121 10.69 -14.65 -12.72
CA GLY A 121 9.27 -14.54 -12.98
C GLY A 121 8.38 -14.35 -11.74
N ASP A 122 8.94 -14.41 -10.53
CA ASP A 122 8.18 -14.16 -9.32
C ASP A 122 7.95 -12.67 -9.06
N GLU A 123 6.81 -12.36 -8.42
CA GLU A 123 6.44 -11.00 -7.98
C GLU A 123 7.37 -10.53 -6.84
N LEU A 124 7.70 -9.25 -6.81
CA LEU A 124 8.37 -8.64 -5.66
C LEU A 124 7.52 -8.69 -4.39
N ALA A 125 8.20 -8.71 -3.25
CA ALA A 125 7.53 -8.70 -1.95
C ALA A 125 6.73 -7.41 -1.72
N PHE A 126 5.54 -7.55 -1.13
CA PHE A 126 4.64 -6.44 -0.79
C PHE A 126 4.27 -5.52 -1.96
N ALA A 127 4.31 -6.04 -3.18
CA ALA A 127 3.94 -5.36 -4.41
C ALA A 127 2.56 -5.85 -4.92
N PRO A 128 1.43 -5.43 -4.33
CA PRO A 128 0.12 -5.86 -4.79
C PRO A 128 -0.20 -5.27 -6.16
N THR A 129 -0.68 -6.09 -7.08
CA THR A 129 -1.01 -5.68 -8.45
C THR A 129 -2.01 -4.52 -8.52
N PHE A 130 -2.90 -4.39 -7.54
CA PHE A 130 -3.84 -3.27 -7.46
C PHE A 130 -4.03 -2.80 -6.02
N GLN A 131 -3.92 -1.49 -5.82
CA GLN A 131 -4.36 -0.79 -4.63
C GLN A 131 -5.21 0.41 -5.01
N GLY A 132 -6.19 0.72 -4.18
CA GLY A 132 -7.00 1.91 -4.44
C GLY A 132 -7.87 2.31 -3.26
N ASN A 133 -8.29 3.56 -3.31
CA ASN A 133 -9.26 4.11 -2.39
C ASN A 133 -10.23 5.03 -3.11
N LEU A 134 -11.44 5.09 -2.61
CA LEU A 134 -12.46 6.02 -3.07
C LEU A 134 -13.22 6.56 -1.88
N ARG A 135 -13.49 7.85 -1.89
CA ARG A 135 -14.29 8.55 -0.90
C ARG A 135 -15.24 9.51 -1.60
N ALA A 136 -16.53 9.39 -1.30
CA ALA A 136 -17.53 10.35 -1.71
C ALA A 136 -17.99 11.14 -0.50
N ARG A 137 -18.08 12.45 -0.61
CA ARG A 137 -18.65 13.33 0.41
C ARG A 137 -19.80 14.09 -0.20
N TYR A 138 -20.97 14.01 0.42
CA TYR A 138 -22.13 14.78 0.05
C TYR A 138 -22.53 15.70 1.19
N GLU A 139 -22.64 16.98 0.89
CA GLU A 139 -22.98 18.06 1.82
C GLU A 139 -24.34 18.67 1.45
N TRP A 140 -25.10 19.05 2.47
CA TRP A 140 -26.42 19.69 2.28
C TRP A 140 -26.70 20.69 3.40
N ASP A 141 -27.46 21.74 3.06
CA ASP A 141 -27.88 22.73 4.05
C ASP A 141 -28.90 22.10 5.02
N VAL A 142 -28.64 22.24 6.31
CA VAL A 142 -29.55 21.81 7.38
C VAL A 142 -30.26 23.05 7.91
N LYS A 143 -31.54 23.20 7.56
CA LYS A 143 -32.38 24.28 8.10
C LYS A 143 -32.67 24.02 9.56
N SER A 144 -31.95 24.66 10.46
CA SER A 144 -32.20 24.57 11.91
C SER A 144 -32.59 25.93 12.46
N ASN A 145 -33.82 26.03 12.96
CA ASN A 145 -34.26 27.23 13.68
C ASN A 145 -33.89 27.20 15.15
N ALA A 146 -33.39 26.06 15.67
CA ALA A 146 -33.15 25.87 17.10
C ALA A 146 -31.85 26.50 17.60
N LEU A 147 -30.83 26.63 16.75
CA LEU A 147 -29.52 27.16 17.12
C LEU A 147 -29.25 28.55 16.52
N GLY A 148 -30.11 29.03 15.60
CA GLY A 148 -29.94 30.34 14.95
C GLY A 148 -28.71 30.45 14.06
N GLU A 149 -28.11 29.32 13.70
CA GLU A 149 -26.91 29.19 12.85
C GLU A 149 -27.23 28.44 11.56
N ASP A 150 -26.51 28.78 10.50
CA ASP A 150 -26.53 28.01 9.25
C ASP A 150 -25.68 26.75 9.46
N LEU A 151 -26.31 25.59 9.28
CA LEU A 151 -25.67 24.31 9.47
C LEU A 151 -25.53 23.58 8.14
N VAL A 152 -24.40 22.88 7.97
CA VAL A 152 -24.13 22.00 6.85
C VAL A 152 -23.98 20.56 7.35
N GLY A 153 -24.91 19.70 6.91
CA GLY A 153 -24.81 18.27 7.15
C GLY A 153 -23.90 17.60 6.11
N HIS A 154 -23.27 16.50 6.46
CA HIS A 154 -22.55 15.68 5.50
C HIS A 154 -22.67 14.18 5.78
N ILE A 155 -22.56 13.41 4.70
CA ILE A 155 -22.34 11.97 4.70
C ILE A 155 -21.11 11.65 3.87
N GLN A 156 -20.25 10.75 4.34
CA GLN A 156 -19.02 10.42 3.68
C GLN A 156 -18.71 8.91 3.77
N PRO A 157 -19.22 8.10 2.82
CA PRO A 157 -18.74 6.75 2.62
C PRO A 157 -17.32 6.75 2.05
N SER A 158 -16.56 5.70 2.37
CA SER A 158 -15.24 5.44 1.81
C SER A 158 -14.99 3.94 1.66
N ILE A 159 -14.14 3.60 0.69
CA ILE A 159 -13.67 2.24 0.47
C ILE A 159 -12.15 2.27 0.24
N VAL A 160 -11.46 1.29 0.79
CA VAL A 160 -10.05 1.01 0.53
C VAL A 160 -9.94 -0.45 0.13
N TYR A 161 -9.18 -0.71 -0.92
CA TYR A 161 -8.92 -2.05 -1.41
C TYR A 161 -7.42 -2.24 -1.68
N SER A 162 -6.92 -3.44 -1.37
CA SER A 162 -5.62 -3.93 -1.78
C SER A 162 -5.76 -5.37 -2.24
N SER A 163 -5.17 -5.73 -3.38
CA SER A 163 -5.03 -7.11 -3.79
C SER A 163 -4.04 -7.85 -2.88
N ALA A 164 -4.01 -9.17 -2.98
CA ALA A 164 -3.02 -9.97 -2.30
C ALA A 164 -1.64 -9.78 -2.92
N SER A 165 -0.58 -9.98 -2.13
CA SER A 165 0.82 -9.92 -2.58
C SER A 165 1.64 -11.00 -1.90
N ASN A 166 2.88 -11.20 -2.34
CA ASN A 166 3.83 -12.06 -1.65
C ASN A 166 4.47 -11.32 -0.46
N SER A 167 4.85 -12.04 0.58
CA SER A 167 5.48 -11.46 1.78
C SER A 167 7.00 -11.40 1.71
N ASP A 168 7.60 -12.12 0.78
CA ASP A 168 9.05 -12.24 0.56
C ASP A 168 9.31 -12.65 -0.88
N ILE A 169 10.50 -12.39 -1.39
CA ILE A 169 10.99 -12.93 -2.66
C ILE A 169 11.61 -14.32 -2.51
N LEU A 170 11.94 -14.72 -1.27
CA LEU A 170 12.51 -16.02 -0.96
C LEU A 170 11.40 -17.07 -0.85
N GLN A 171 11.48 -18.13 -1.66
CA GLN A 171 10.47 -19.21 -1.68
C GLN A 171 10.29 -19.87 -0.32
N PHE A 172 11.36 -20.02 0.44
CA PHE A 172 11.32 -20.61 1.78
C PHE A 172 10.50 -19.78 2.78
N ASN A 173 10.53 -18.47 2.66
CA ASN A 173 9.88 -17.53 3.59
C ASN A 173 8.60 -16.94 3.03
N THR A 174 8.35 -17.10 1.72
CA THR A 174 7.20 -16.46 1.09
C THR A 174 5.90 -17.04 1.61
N ASP A 175 4.95 -16.15 1.87
CA ASP A 175 3.58 -16.46 2.21
C ASP A 175 2.67 -15.46 1.52
N ARG A 176 1.43 -15.84 1.23
CA ARG A 176 0.48 -14.95 0.58
C ARG A 176 -0.15 -14.01 1.60
N VAL A 177 0.20 -12.72 1.54
CA VAL A 177 -0.49 -11.65 2.25
C VAL A 177 -1.87 -11.47 1.62
N GLN A 178 -2.91 -11.68 2.42
CA GLN A 178 -4.28 -11.66 1.91
C GLN A 178 -4.71 -10.23 1.56
N GLY A 179 -5.27 -10.07 0.38
CA GLY A 179 -5.92 -8.82 -0.01
C GLY A 179 -7.11 -8.49 0.88
N TYR A 180 -7.49 -7.22 0.92
CA TYR A 180 -8.58 -6.77 1.78
C TYR A 180 -9.41 -5.64 1.17
N THR A 181 -10.64 -5.53 1.68
CA THR A 181 -11.53 -4.39 1.45
C THR A 181 -11.97 -3.83 2.78
N GLN A 182 -11.81 -2.53 2.98
CA GLN A 182 -12.33 -1.81 4.14
C GLN A 182 -13.32 -0.74 3.68
N VAL A 183 -14.47 -0.70 4.32
CA VAL A 183 -15.49 0.34 4.10
C VAL A 183 -15.57 1.22 5.32
N GLY A 184 -15.60 2.52 5.12
CA GLY A 184 -15.81 3.52 6.16
C GLY A 184 -17.09 4.32 5.89
N LEU A 185 -17.64 4.89 6.95
CA LEU A 185 -18.76 5.83 6.89
C LEU A 185 -18.57 6.91 7.94
N ALA A 186 -18.73 8.17 7.54
CA ALA A 186 -18.82 9.30 8.47
C ALA A 186 -20.11 10.08 8.21
N LEU A 187 -20.70 10.60 9.29
CA LEU A 187 -21.88 11.45 9.30
C LEU A 187 -21.60 12.61 10.25
N GLY A 188 -21.85 13.82 9.80
CA GLY A 188 -21.58 14.97 10.64
C GLY A 188 -22.39 16.19 10.28
N VAL A 189 -22.22 17.20 11.11
CA VAL A 189 -22.80 18.53 10.94
C VAL A 189 -21.76 19.57 11.37
N SER A 190 -21.73 20.69 10.66
CA SER A 190 -20.83 21.81 10.97
C SER A 190 -21.56 23.14 10.86
N SER A 191 -21.07 24.13 11.62
CA SER A 191 -21.36 25.55 11.47
C SER A 191 -20.04 26.30 11.22
N ASP A 192 -20.08 27.62 11.21
CA ASP A 192 -18.88 28.45 11.05
C ASP A 192 -17.84 28.23 12.16
N ASN A 193 -18.27 27.90 13.37
CA ASN A 193 -17.40 27.84 14.54
C ASN A 193 -17.17 26.43 15.07
N TRP A 194 -18.03 25.48 14.81
CA TRP A 194 -17.92 24.14 15.34
C TRP A 194 -18.30 23.05 14.33
N SER A 195 -17.80 21.86 14.54
CA SER A 195 -18.21 20.66 13.82
C SER A 195 -18.34 19.47 14.76
N GLY A 196 -19.29 18.59 14.44
CA GLY A 196 -19.49 17.32 15.11
C GLY A 196 -19.64 16.21 14.07
N GLU A 197 -18.97 15.10 14.28
CA GLU A 197 -18.97 13.96 13.35
C GLU A 197 -18.97 12.66 14.15
N ILE A 198 -19.75 11.69 13.71
CA ILE A 198 -19.63 10.28 14.11
C ILE A 198 -19.09 9.49 12.93
N TYR A 199 -18.21 8.55 13.19
CA TYR A 199 -17.59 7.76 12.14
C TYR A 199 -17.45 6.29 12.51
N ALA A 200 -17.44 5.44 11.50
CA ALA A 200 -17.07 4.04 11.60
C ALA A 200 -16.02 3.73 10.52
N ASN A 201 -14.82 3.33 10.94
CA ASN A 201 -13.80 2.77 10.07
C ASN A 201 -13.90 1.25 10.09
N ASN A 202 -13.64 0.61 8.95
CA ASN A 202 -13.83 -0.83 8.79
C ASN A 202 -15.22 -1.28 9.26
N LEU A 203 -16.25 -0.67 8.70
CA LEU A 203 -17.66 -0.81 9.11
C LEU A 203 -18.11 -2.27 9.21
N PHE A 204 -17.64 -3.13 8.31
CA PHE A 204 -18.00 -4.55 8.26
C PHE A 204 -17.06 -5.44 9.07
N ASN A 205 -16.06 -4.85 9.76
CA ASN A 205 -15.06 -5.58 10.53
C ASN A 205 -14.35 -6.67 9.70
N SER A 206 -14.03 -6.33 8.43
CA SER A 206 -13.29 -7.24 7.56
C SER A 206 -11.89 -7.48 8.14
N SER A 207 -11.44 -8.72 8.06
CA SER A 207 -10.07 -9.10 8.38
C SER A 207 -9.24 -8.99 7.10
N GLY A 208 -8.14 -8.26 7.16
CA GLY A 208 -7.15 -8.16 6.09
C GLY A 208 -5.77 -8.16 6.72
N GLU A 209 -4.77 -8.27 5.90
CA GLU A 209 -3.39 -8.36 6.33
C GLU A 209 -2.57 -7.25 5.68
N LEU A 210 -1.78 -6.53 6.48
CA LEU A 210 -0.84 -5.53 6.00
C LEU A 210 0.53 -6.15 5.71
N SER A 211 0.90 -7.16 6.48
CA SER A 211 2.14 -7.91 6.28
C SER A 211 2.07 -9.28 6.91
N ARG A 212 2.86 -10.18 6.36
CA ARG A 212 3.25 -11.45 6.95
C ARG A 212 4.75 -11.55 6.98
N ALA A 213 5.29 -12.19 7.99
CA ALA A 213 6.70 -12.50 8.07
C ALA A 213 6.87 -13.84 8.78
N PHE A 214 7.81 -14.62 8.32
CA PHE A 214 8.23 -15.85 8.98
C PHE A 214 9.50 -15.57 9.81
N GLY A 215 9.50 -15.96 11.05
CA GLY A 215 10.68 -15.77 11.89
C GLY A 215 10.72 -16.77 13.04
N ASN A 216 11.80 -17.51 13.15
CA ASN A 216 12.03 -18.49 14.21
C ASN A 216 10.86 -19.49 14.38
N ASP A 217 10.42 -20.13 13.33
CA ASP A 217 9.31 -21.09 13.26
C ASP A 217 7.94 -20.49 13.64
N ARG A 218 7.81 -19.19 13.61
CA ARG A 218 6.55 -18.49 13.93
C ARG A 218 6.14 -17.54 12.83
N GLN A 219 4.95 -17.75 12.35
CA GLN A 219 4.30 -16.79 11.46
C GLN A 219 3.85 -15.56 12.27
N ARG A 220 4.20 -14.39 11.78
CA ARG A 220 3.75 -13.10 12.31
C ARG A 220 2.84 -12.46 11.28
N VAL A 221 1.68 -12.02 11.71
CA VAL A 221 0.70 -11.35 10.86
C VAL A 221 0.41 -9.99 11.46
N THR A 222 0.51 -8.94 10.65
CA THR A 222 0.06 -7.60 11.01
C THR A 222 -1.32 -7.38 10.38
N PRO A 223 -2.41 -7.43 11.15
CA PRO A 223 -3.74 -7.26 10.59
C PRO A 223 -4.04 -5.78 10.33
N VAL A 224 -4.98 -5.52 9.44
CA VAL A 224 -5.63 -4.22 9.32
C VAL A 224 -6.35 -3.86 10.62
N ARG A 225 -6.53 -2.55 10.88
CA ARG A 225 -7.24 -2.09 12.08
C ARG A 225 -8.67 -2.66 12.11
N PRO A 226 -9.11 -3.26 13.23
CA PRO A 226 -10.49 -3.70 13.42
C PRO A 226 -11.48 -2.54 13.30
N ARG A 227 -12.77 -2.86 13.21
CA ARG A 227 -13.83 -1.85 13.22
C ARG A 227 -13.66 -0.91 14.40
N THR A 228 -13.59 0.38 14.09
CA THR A 228 -13.48 1.45 15.08
C THR A 228 -14.64 2.42 14.86
N ILE A 229 -15.42 2.65 15.89
CA ILE A 229 -16.50 3.65 15.92
C ILE A 229 -16.07 4.76 16.86
N GLY A 230 -16.24 6.00 16.43
CA GLY A 230 -15.84 7.15 17.22
C GLY A 230 -16.68 8.39 16.91
N ALA A 231 -16.47 9.41 17.74
CA ALA A 231 -17.00 10.75 17.51
C ALA A 231 -15.86 11.76 17.54
N ARG A 232 -15.99 12.82 16.77
CA ARG A 232 -15.08 13.97 16.74
C ARG A 232 -15.89 15.24 16.92
N VAL A 233 -15.39 16.13 17.74
CA VAL A 233 -15.93 17.49 17.87
C VAL A 233 -14.77 18.47 17.74
N ALA A 234 -14.95 19.52 16.96
CA ALA A 234 -13.98 20.59 16.81
C ALA A 234 -14.69 21.94 17.04
N TYR A 235 -13.97 22.89 17.63
CA TYR A 235 -14.41 24.25 17.82
C TYR A 235 -13.28 25.23 17.46
N ASN A 236 -13.57 26.21 16.64
CA ASN A 236 -12.63 27.26 16.23
C ASN A 236 -12.90 28.51 17.08
N PHE A 237 -11.97 28.84 17.95
CA PHE A 237 -11.98 30.10 18.69
C PHE A 237 -11.52 31.23 17.75
N ARG A 238 -12.34 32.24 17.60
CA ARG A 238 -11.99 33.47 16.88
C ARG A 238 -11.64 34.56 17.88
#